data_908fe2644a99b9f24618f9536d47e728
#
_entry.id   908fe2644a99b9f24618f9536d47e728
#
_cell.length_a   1.000
_cell.length_b   1.000
_cell.length_c   1.000
_cell.angle_alpha   90.00
_cell.angle_beta   90.00
_cell.angle_gamma   90.00
#
_symmetry.space_group_name_H-M   'P 1'
#
loop_
_entity.id
_entity.type
_entity.pdbx_description
1 polymer ?
#
loop_
_entity_poly.entity_id
_entity_poly.type
_entity_poly.pdbx_seq_one_letter_code
_entity_poly.pdbx_strand_id
1 'polypeptide(L)'
;MKLAELFNGEKTVFSFEVFPPKTDAGFDKVLSATDEIAKLNPSYISVTYGAGGGTSKNTAKIASHIKDDLGVMSLAHLTCASSTKEEVGEVIENLKAHGIENILALRGDIPEGMTFPDGDRFHYAYELVQEIKKHGDFCIGAACYPEGHVEQEHKEDDIRYLKQKVDSGVDFLTTQMLSLIHISEPTRQEAIS
;
A
#
# COMPACT_ATOMS: atom_id res chain seq x y z
N MET A 1 0.33 5.84 -15.74
CA MET A 1 -0.62 6.82 -15.14
C MET A 1 -0.54 6.69 -13.64
N LYS A 2 -0.38 7.80 -12.93
CA LYS A 2 -0.20 7.81 -11.47
C LYS A 2 -1.54 7.77 -10.75
N LEU A 3 -1.68 6.90 -9.77
CA LEU A 3 -2.92 6.69 -9.01
C LEU A 3 -3.40 7.96 -8.31
N ALA A 4 -2.48 8.81 -7.83
CA ALA A 4 -2.82 10.07 -7.16
C ALA A 4 -3.66 11.00 -8.06
N GLU A 5 -3.56 10.89 -9.38
CA GLU A 5 -4.34 11.70 -10.32
C GLU A 5 -5.85 11.39 -10.24
N LEU A 6 -6.23 10.17 -9.81
CA LEU A 6 -7.64 9.80 -9.66
C LEU A 6 -8.35 10.55 -8.51
N PHE A 7 -7.60 10.98 -7.51
CA PHE A 7 -8.15 11.62 -6.31
C PHE A 7 -8.36 13.13 -6.46
N ASN A 8 -7.95 13.71 -7.59
CA ASN A 8 -8.09 15.14 -7.87
C ASN A 8 -9.46 15.52 -8.48
N GLY A 9 -10.36 14.56 -8.68
CA GLY A 9 -11.65 14.75 -9.34
C GLY A 9 -12.84 14.65 -8.40
N GLU A 10 -14.01 15.04 -8.90
CA GLU A 10 -15.30 14.89 -8.20
C GLU A 10 -15.90 13.48 -8.31
N LYS A 11 -15.28 12.60 -9.10
CA LYS A 11 -15.80 11.24 -9.31
C LYS A 11 -15.40 10.32 -8.18
N THR A 12 -16.32 9.50 -7.73
CA THR A 12 -16.04 8.42 -6.78
C THR A 12 -15.04 7.44 -7.40
N VAL A 13 -13.95 7.19 -6.69
CA VAL A 13 -12.96 6.18 -7.04
C VAL A 13 -13.39 4.86 -6.41
N PHE A 14 -13.53 3.84 -7.23
CA PHE A 14 -13.96 2.51 -6.81
C PHE A 14 -12.85 1.51 -7.09
N SER A 15 -12.45 0.73 -6.09
CA SER A 15 -11.34 -0.22 -6.19
C SER A 15 -11.64 -1.54 -5.50
N PHE A 16 -10.87 -2.55 -5.91
CA PHE A 16 -10.81 -3.84 -5.24
C PHE A 16 -9.40 -4.15 -4.78
N GLU A 17 -9.29 -5.05 -3.82
CA GLU A 17 -8.03 -5.58 -3.35
C GLU A 17 -8.00 -7.08 -3.54
N VAL A 18 -6.90 -7.60 -4.08
CA VAL A 18 -6.67 -9.03 -4.31
C VAL A 18 -5.44 -9.50 -3.55
N PHE A 19 -5.47 -10.76 -3.14
CA PHE A 19 -4.43 -11.38 -2.33
C PHE A 19 -3.67 -12.40 -3.16
N PRO A 20 -2.33 -12.28 -3.31
CA PRO A 20 -1.53 -13.31 -3.94
C PRO A 20 -1.70 -14.64 -3.20
N PRO A 21 -1.78 -15.75 -3.92
CA PRO A 21 -1.90 -17.05 -3.31
C PRO A 21 -0.60 -17.44 -2.61
N LYS A 22 -0.72 -18.18 -1.51
CA LYS A 22 0.45 -18.70 -0.77
C LYS A 22 1.22 -19.79 -1.54
N THR A 23 0.59 -20.41 -2.52
CA THR A 23 1.15 -21.51 -3.33
C THR A 23 0.83 -21.28 -4.81
N ASP A 24 1.67 -21.77 -5.69
CA ASP A 24 1.49 -21.65 -7.14
C ASP A 24 0.19 -22.30 -7.63
N ALA A 25 -0.30 -23.34 -6.96
CA ALA A 25 -1.56 -24.01 -7.31
C ALA A 25 -2.80 -23.10 -7.22
N GLY A 26 -2.71 -21.98 -6.48
CA GLY A 26 -3.79 -20.99 -6.36
C GLY A 26 -3.70 -19.84 -7.37
N PHE A 27 -2.60 -19.76 -8.14
CA PHE A 27 -2.30 -18.58 -8.96
C PHE A 27 -3.34 -18.34 -10.05
N ASP A 28 -3.71 -19.38 -10.81
CA ASP A 28 -4.69 -19.28 -11.88
C ASP A 28 -6.09 -18.88 -11.36
N LYS A 29 -6.43 -19.30 -10.14
CA LYS A 29 -7.70 -18.90 -9.51
C LYS A 29 -7.72 -17.41 -9.17
N VAL A 30 -6.59 -16.86 -8.73
CA VAL A 30 -6.50 -15.43 -8.45
C VAL A 30 -6.56 -14.63 -9.74
N LEU A 31 -5.88 -15.05 -10.81
CA LEU A 31 -5.99 -14.41 -12.12
C LEU A 31 -7.43 -14.44 -12.63
N SER A 32 -8.09 -15.59 -12.62
CA SER A 32 -9.49 -15.70 -13.04
C SER A 32 -10.43 -14.82 -12.21
N ALA A 33 -10.22 -14.72 -10.89
CA ALA A 33 -11.00 -13.82 -10.05
C ALA A 33 -10.73 -12.34 -10.40
N THR A 34 -9.50 -12.02 -10.73
CA THR A 34 -9.11 -10.66 -11.14
C THR A 34 -9.76 -10.29 -12.48
N ASP A 35 -9.86 -11.24 -13.43
CA ASP A 35 -10.55 -11.07 -14.71
C ASP A 35 -12.04 -10.76 -14.51
N GLU A 36 -12.70 -11.45 -13.57
CA GLU A 36 -14.12 -11.18 -13.26
C GLU A 36 -14.30 -9.82 -12.56
N ILE A 37 -13.40 -9.46 -11.66
CA ILE A 37 -13.41 -8.15 -10.98
C ILE A 37 -13.21 -7.02 -12.00
N ALA A 38 -12.33 -7.18 -12.96
CA ALA A 38 -12.06 -6.16 -13.97
C ALA A 38 -13.30 -5.81 -14.81
N LYS A 39 -14.23 -6.76 -15.03
CA LYS A 39 -15.50 -6.51 -15.73
C LYS A 39 -16.41 -5.52 -15.03
N LEU A 40 -16.18 -5.27 -13.74
CA LEU A 40 -16.92 -4.28 -12.95
C LEU A 40 -16.39 -2.84 -13.18
N ASN A 41 -15.40 -2.66 -14.05
CA ASN A 41 -14.75 -1.40 -14.37
C ASN A 41 -14.24 -0.62 -13.14
N PRO A 42 -13.44 -1.25 -12.27
CA PRO A 42 -12.84 -0.52 -11.15
C PRO A 42 -11.88 0.56 -11.64
N SER A 43 -11.70 1.59 -10.85
CA SER A 43 -10.72 2.64 -11.12
C SER A 43 -9.29 2.12 -10.99
N TYR A 44 -9.07 1.20 -10.06
CA TYR A 44 -7.82 0.45 -9.89
C TYR A 44 -8.06 -0.85 -9.11
N ILE A 45 -7.09 -1.75 -9.16
CA ILE A 45 -7.05 -2.96 -8.33
C ILE A 45 -5.72 -2.98 -7.58
N SER A 46 -5.77 -3.12 -6.26
CA SER A 46 -4.59 -3.30 -5.42
C SER A 46 -4.25 -4.78 -5.23
N VAL A 47 -2.96 -5.06 -5.15
CA VAL A 47 -2.43 -6.41 -4.92
C VAL A 47 -1.62 -6.40 -3.64
N THR A 48 -2.06 -7.16 -2.64
CA THR A 48 -1.39 -7.21 -1.35
C THR A 48 0.00 -7.86 -1.43
N TYR A 49 0.83 -7.58 -0.44
CA TYR A 49 2.14 -8.19 -0.29
C TYR A 49 2.04 -9.30 0.75
N GLY A 50 2.44 -10.52 0.38
CA GLY A 50 2.34 -11.65 1.29
C GLY A 50 3.35 -11.58 2.43
N ALA A 51 2.90 -11.91 3.62
CA ALA A 51 3.75 -12.00 4.80
C ALA A 51 4.92 -12.97 4.57
N GLY A 52 6.16 -12.51 4.84
CA GLY A 52 7.37 -13.34 4.75
C GLY A 52 8.09 -13.36 3.39
N GLY A 53 7.80 -12.42 2.48
CA GLY A 53 8.60 -12.21 1.25
C GLY A 53 8.41 -13.27 0.15
N GLY A 54 7.92 -14.46 0.46
CA GLY A 54 7.80 -15.57 -0.50
C GLY A 54 6.82 -15.36 -1.65
N THR A 55 5.95 -14.36 -1.56
CA THR A 55 4.93 -14.05 -2.56
C THR A 55 5.21 -12.79 -3.37
N SER A 56 6.34 -12.12 -3.16
CA SER A 56 6.71 -10.87 -3.85
C SER A 56 6.68 -11.00 -5.37
N LYS A 57 7.17 -12.12 -5.90
CA LYS A 57 7.13 -12.44 -7.35
C LYS A 57 5.70 -12.57 -7.86
N ASN A 58 4.79 -13.09 -7.05
CA ASN A 58 3.39 -13.25 -7.41
C ASN A 58 2.67 -11.90 -7.39
N THR A 59 2.98 -11.01 -6.44
CA THR A 59 2.46 -9.64 -6.41
C THR A 59 2.78 -8.90 -7.71
N ALA A 60 4.04 -8.91 -8.15
CA ALA A 60 4.45 -8.25 -9.39
C ALA A 60 3.74 -8.83 -10.64
N LYS A 61 3.63 -10.16 -10.73
CA LYS A 61 2.95 -10.84 -11.85
C LYS A 61 1.45 -10.51 -11.92
N ILE A 62 0.75 -10.52 -10.76
CA ILE A 62 -0.67 -10.19 -10.70
C ILE A 62 -0.88 -8.71 -11.04
N ALA A 63 -0.05 -7.81 -10.50
CA ALA A 63 -0.13 -6.40 -10.79
C ALA A 63 0.14 -6.09 -12.27
N SER A 64 1.07 -6.83 -12.92
CA SER A 64 1.35 -6.74 -14.35
C SER A 64 0.15 -7.21 -15.17
N HIS A 65 -0.44 -8.37 -14.82
CA HIS A 65 -1.64 -8.87 -15.47
C HIS A 65 -2.80 -7.87 -15.41
N ILE A 66 -3.06 -7.29 -14.25
CA ILE A 66 -4.10 -6.26 -14.08
C ILE A 66 -3.86 -5.07 -15.02
N LYS A 67 -2.61 -4.62 -15.11
CA LYS A 67 -2.25 -3.45 -15.91
C LYS A 67 -2.19 -3.76 -17.41
N ASP A 68 -1.48 -4.83 -17.79
CA ASP A 68 -1.10 -5.08 -19.19
C ASP A 68 -2.16 -5.87 -19.96
N ASP A 69 -2.79 -6.86 -19.30
CA ASP A 69 -3.80 -7.71 -19.94
C ASP A 69 -5.23 -7.18 -19.76
N LEU A 70 -5.54 -6.61 -18.59
CA LEU A 70 -6.89 -6.12 -18.28
C LEU A 70 -7.06 -4.62 -18.50
N GLY A 71 -5.97 -3.87 -18.68
CA GLY A 71 -6.00 -2.43 -18.90
C GLY A 71 -6.50 -1.62 -17.69
N VAL A 72 -6.49 -2.22 -16.50
CA VAL A 72 -6.89 -1.58 -15.24
C VAL A 72 -5.64 -1.09 -14.50
N MET A 73 -5.72 0.08 -13.87
CA MET A 73 -4.60 0.58 -13.07
C MET A 73 -4.32 -0.36 -11.89
N SER A 74 -3.05 -0.70 -11.68
CA SER A 74 -2.64 -1.56 -10.58
C SER A 74 -1.90 -0.78 -9.49
N LEU A 75 -2.08 -1.19 -8.24
CA LEU A 75 -1.38 -0.70 -7.06
C LEU A 75 -0.74 -1.89 -6.35
N ALA A 76 0.58 -2.00 -6.36
CA ALA A 76 1.28 -3.07 -5.65
C ALA A 76 1.58 -2.66 -4.20
N HIS A 77 1.22 -3.50 -3.23
CA HIS A 77 1.68 -3.29 -1.86
C HIS A 77 3.14 -3.74 -1.73
N LEU A 78 3.87 -3.06 -0.86
CA LEU A 78 5.25 -3.41 -0.48
C LEU A 78 5.42 -3.19 1.02
N THR A 79 5.89 -4.22 1.73
CA THR A 79 6.20 -4.13 3.16
C THR A 79 7.70 -4.24 3.42
N CYS A 80 8.18 -3.69 4.53
CA CYS A 80 9.62 -3.63 4.81
C CYS A 80 10.06 -4.35 6.11
N ALA A 81 9.17 -4.57 7.09
CA ALA A 81 9.59 -5.11 8.38
C ALA A 81 10.11 -6.56 8.32
N SER A 82 9.60 -7.36 7.39
CA SER A 82 9.95 -8.78 7.27
C SER A 82 11.11 -9.07 6.31
N SER A 83 11.57 -8.06 5.54
CA SER A 83 12.59 -8.21 4.50
C SER A 83 13.82 -7.34 4.78
N THR A 84 15.00 -7.79 4.34
CA THR A 84 16.22 -6.97 4.38
C THR A 84 16.12 -5.80 3.40
N LYS A 85 16.97 -4.80 3.58
CA LYS A 85 17.06 -3.65 2.66
C LYS A 85 17.40 -4.06 1.24
N GLU A 86 18.26 -5.08 1.09
CA GLU A 86 18.63 -5.65 -0.21
C GLU A 86 17.42 -6.31 -0.88
N GLU A 87 16.70 -7.19 -0.16
CA GLU A 87 15.49 -7.84 -0.67
C GLU A 87 14.41 -6.82 -1.07
N VAL A 88 14.22 -5.76 -0.29
CA VAL A 88 13.30 -4.67 -0.63
C VAL A 88 13.73 -3.99 -1.93
N GLY A 89 15.03 -3.70 -2.09
CA GLY A 89 15.57 -3.13 -3.32
C GLY A 89 15.31 -4.03 -4.55
N GLU A 90 15.54 -5.34 -4.42
CA GLU A 90 15.27 -6.30 -5.49
C GLU A 90 13.77 -6.32 -5.87
N VAL A 91 12.87 -6.24 -4.89
CA VAL A 91 11.42 -6.18 -5.15
C VAL A 91 11.04 -4.90 -5.88
N ILE A 92 11.60 -3.75 -5.50
CA ILE A 92 11.33 -2.48 -6.18
C ILE A 92 11.79 -2.55 -7.65
N GLU A 93 13.00 -3.06 -7.90
CA GLU A 93 13.50 -3.24 -9.27
C GLU A 93 12.65 -4.23 -10.07
N ASN A 94 12.17 -5.30 -9.44
CA ASN A 94 11.25 -6.25 -10.07
C ASN A 94 9.90 -5.59 -10.43
N LEU A 95 9.31 -4.79 -9.55
CA LEU A 95 8.09 -4.03 -9.85
C LEU A 95 8.33 -3.06 -11.02
N LYS A 96 9.45 -2.36 -11.01
CA LYS A 96 9.86 -1.45 -12.09
C LYS A 96 10.03 -2.17 -13.42
N ALA A 97 10.67 -3.34 -13.43
CA ALA A 97 10.84 -4.16 -14.63
C ALA A 97 9.51 -4.63 -15.24
N HIS A 98 8.47 -4.81 -14.40
CA HIS A 98 7.10 -5.10 -14.82
C HIS A 98 6.29 -3.83 -15.15
N GLY A 99 6.92 -2.66 -15.17
CA GLY A 99 6.26 -1.39 -15.48
C GLY A 99 5.20 -0.96 -14.45
N ILE A 100 5.29 -1.44 -13.21
CA ILE A 100 4.39 -1.01 -12.13
C ILE A 100 4.83 0.37 -11.67
N GLU A 101 3.89 1.32 -11.69
CA GLU A 101 4.15 2.73 -11.39
C GLU A 101 3.60 3.15 -10.01
N ASN A 102 2.70 2.36 -9.40
CA ASN A 102 2.02 2.71 -8.16
C ASN A 102 2.34 1.69 -7.08
N ILE A 103 2.86 2.16 -5.96
CA ILE A 103 3.25 1.32 -4.81
C ILE A 103 2.58 1.84 -3.53
N LEU A 104 1.94 0.96 -2.77
CA LEU A 104 1.50 1.24 -1.40
C LEU A 104 2.60 0.80 -0.43
N ALA A 105 3.31 1.78 0.13
CA ALA A 105 4.41 1.54 1.05
C ALA A 105 3.89 1.35 2.48
N LEU A 106 4.14 0.17 3.04
CA LEU A 106 3.67 -0.25 4.35
C LEU A 106 4.86 -0.72 5.21
N ARG A 107 4.76 -0.59 6.52
CA ARG A 107 5.70 -1.26 7.42
C ARG A 107 5.55 -2.78 7.33
N GLY A 108 4.31 -3.23 7.35
CA GLY A 108 3.95 -4.62 7.53
C GLY A 108 3.99 -5.04 9.01
N ASP A 109 3.54 -6.26 9.26
CA ASP A 109 3.58 -6.87 10.59
C ASP A 109 4.97 -7.42 10.88
N ILE A 110 5.37 -7.33 12.15
CA ILE A 110 6.63 -7.92 12.62
C ILE A 110 6.37 -9.42 12.83
N PRO A 111 7.12 -10.31 12.14
CA PRO A 111 6.96 -11.74 12.32
C PRO A 111 7.15 -12.18 13.77
N GLU A 112 6.35 -13.15 14.22
CA GLU A 112 6.44 -13.69 15.57
C GLU A 112 7.86 -14.23 15.86
N GLY A 113 8.42 -13.86 17.01
CA GLY A 113 9.77 -14.25 17.41
C GLY A 113 10.91 -13.43 16.78
N MET A 114 10.61 -12.45 15.93
CA MET A 114 11.61 -11.54 15.38
C MET A 114 11.91 -10.40 16.36
N THR A 115 13.20 -10.17 16.63
CA THR A 115 13.63 -8.96 17.33
C THR A 115 13.55 -7.76 16.38
N PHE A 116 12.81 -6.74 16.78
CA PHE A 116 12.66 -5.51 16.01
C PHE A 116 13.05 -4.30 16.87
N PRO A 117 13.77 -3.32 16.37
CA PRO A 117 14.33 -3.21 15.01
C PRO A 117 15.63 -3.99 14.82
N ASP A 118 15.90 -4.41 13.58
CA ASP A 118 17.14 -5.05 13.16
C ASP A 118 17.88 -4.12 12.20
N GLY A 119 19.19 -4.01 12.32
CA GLY A 119 20.02 -3.03 11.58
C GLY A 119 20.00 -3.15 10.06
N ASP A 120 19.66 -4.34 9.54
CA ASP A 120 19.61 -4.61 8.10
C ASP A 120 18.19 -4.46 7.49
N ARG A 121 17.23 -3.94 8.23
CA ARG A 121 15.84 -3.75 7.81
C ARG A 121 15.42 -2.30 7.92
N PHE A 122 14.38 -1.93 7.16
CA PHE A 122 13.68 -0.68 7.39
C PHE A 122 12.71 -0.86 8.56
N HIS A 123 12.67 0.12 9.45
CA HIS A 123 11.88 0.05 10.67
C HIS A 123 10.48 0.64 10.49
N TYR A 124 10.37 1.63 9.60
CA TYR A 124 9.14 2.38 9.40
C TYR A 124 8.86 2.61 7.92
N ALA A 125 7.57 2.76 7.59
CA ALA A 125 7.13 2.98 6.22
C ALA A 125 7.75 4.25 5.57
N TYR A 126 8.09 5.28 6.33
CA TYR A 126 8.73 6.49 5.77
C TYR A 126 10.13 6.20 5.20
N GLU A 127 10.89 5.28 5.81
CA GLU A 127 12.20 4.85 5.30
C GLU A 127 12.04 4.08 3.98
N LEU A 128 11.01 3.22 3.91
CA LEU A 128 10.66 2.52 2.67
C LEU A 128 10.26 3.52 1.56
N VAL A 129 9.48 4.55 1.89
CA VAL A 129 9.13 5.61 0.92
C VAL A 129 10.38 6.29 0.36
N GLN A 130 11.33 6.63 1.23
CA GLN A 130 12.61 7.23 0.81
C GLN A 130 13.42 6.28 -0.07
N GLU A 131 13.39 4.98 0.21
CA GLU A 131 14.07 3.98 -0.62
C GLU A 131 13.41 3.86 -2.00
N ILE A 132 12.08 3.71 -2.07
CA ILE A 132 11.36 3.62 -3.35
C ILE A 132 11.68 4.81 -4.25
N LYS A 133 11.77 6.02 -3.70
CA LYS A 133 12.11 7.23 -4.46
C LYS A 133 13.50 7.22 -5.10
N LYS A 134 14.47 6.50 -4.53
CA LYS A 134 15.80 6.36 -5.13
C LYS A 134 15.78 5.47 -6.39
N HIS A 135 14.81 4.57 -6.50
CA HIS A 135 14.71 3.62 -7.59
C HIS A 135 13.96 4.15 -8.82
N GLY A 136 13.19 5.23 -8.68
CA GLY A 136 12.47 5.81 -9.83
C GLY A 136 11.30 6.71 -9.48
N ASP A 137 10.56 7.10 -10.51
CA ASP A 137 9.39 7.98 -10.42
C ASP A 137 8.11 7.16 -10.16
N PHE A 138 8.00 6.57 -8.99
CA PHE A 138 6.81 5.87 -8.53
C PHE A 138 5.80 6.85 -7.92
N CYS A 139 4.51 6.53 -8.09
CA CYS A 139 3.42 7.09 -7.29
C CYS A 139 3.30 6.27 -6.00
N ILE A 140 3.53 6.91 -4.86
CA ILE A 140 3.64 6.23 -3.58
C ILE A 140 2.45 6.55 -2.69
N GLY A 141 1.68 5.52 -2.35
CA GLY A 141 0.67 5.58 -1.29
C GLY A 141 1.23 5.15 0.06
N ALA A 142 0.60 5.58 1.13
CA ALA A 142 0.89 5.10 2.48
C ALA A 142 -0.38 4.98 3.31
N ALA A 143 -0.35 4.08 4.31
CA ALA A 143 -1.48 3.94 5.24
C ALA A 143 -1.51 5.08 6.27
N CYS A 144 -2.74 5.47 6.63
CA CYS A 144 -2.99 6.35 7.77
C CYS A 144 -4.12 5.78 8.64
N TYR A 145 -4.10 6.17 9.90
CA TYR A 145 -5.02 5.66 10.93
C TYR A 145 -5.73 6.85 11.58
N PRO A 146 -6.95 7.22 11.12
CA PRO A 146 -7.67 8.38 11.67
C PRO A 146 -7.96 8.26 13.17
N GLU A 147 -8.08 7.03 13.68
CA GLU A 147 -8.30 6.76 15.09
C GLU A 147 -7.02 6.66 15.92
N GLY A 148 -5.86 6.66 15.26
CA GLY A 148 -4.54 6.41 15.81
C GLY A 148 -4.10 4.96 15.60
N HIS A 149 -2.79 4.76 15.53
CA HIS A 149 -2.19 3.43 15.38
C HIS A 149 -2.27 2.68 16.72
N VAL A 150 -2.58 1.39 16.68
CA VAL A 150 -2.77 0.56 17.88
C VAL A 150 -1.54 0.46 18.79
N GLU A 151 -0.35 0.70 18.25
CA GLU A 151 0.92 0.69 19.01
C GLU A 151 1.27 2.05 19.62
N GLN A 152 0.48 3.11 19.36
CA GLN A 152 0.76 4.46 19.87
C GLN A 152 -0.05 4.75 21.13
N GLU A 153 0.65 5.19 22.17
CA GLU A 153 0.01 5.62 23.43
C GLU A 153 -0.59 7.02 23.31
N HIS A 154 0.02 7.89 22.47
CA HIS A 154 -0.39 9.28 22.31
C HIS A 154 -0.72 9.62 20.85
N LYS A 155 -1.93 10.09 20.63
CA LYS A 155 -2.44 10.45 19.29
C LYS A 155 -1.63 11.56 18.61
N GLU A 156 -1.06 12.47 19.40
CA GLU A 156 -0.20 13.54 18.89
C GLU A 156 1.09 13.02 18.26
N ASP A 157 1.66 11.96 18.81
CA ASP A 157 2.86 11.32 18.27
C ASP A 157 2.53 10.62 16.95
N ASP A 158 1.37 10.00 16.84
CA ASP A 158 0.92 9.35 15.61
C ASP A 158 0.74 10.37 14.47
N ILE A 159 0.17 11.54 14.75
CA ILE A 159 0.06 12.65 13.80
C ILE A 159 1.43 13.13 13.35
N ARG A 160 2.40 13.23 14.27
CA ARG A 160 3.78 13.62 13.94
C ARG A 160 4.46 12.60 13.03
N TYR A 161 4.28 11.30 13.30
CA TYR A 161 4.80 10.23 12.45
C TYR A 161 4.11 10.18 11.09
N LEU A 162 2.81 10.44 11.04
CA LEU A 162 2.09 10.57 9.78
C LEU A 162 2.64 11.73 8.94
N LYS A 163 2.87 12.90 9.59
CA LYS A 163 3.50 14.03 8.90
C LYS A 163 4.88 13.67 8.36
N GLN A 164 5.74 13.03 9.15
CA GLN A 164 7.07 12.57 8.71
C GLN A 164 6.96 11.64 7.49
N LYS A 165 5.97 10.76 7.48
CA LYS A 165 5.69 9.86 6.37
C LYS A 165 5.30 10.63 5.11
N VAL A 166 4.42 11.62 5.23
CA VAL A 166 4.01 12.49 4.11
C VAL A 166 5.20 13.30 3.59
N ASP A 167 5.97 13.91 4.50
CA ASP A 167 7.15 14.72 4.16
C ASP A 167 8.25 13.88 3.46
N SER A 168 8.27 12.56 3.62
CA SER A 168 9.19 11.67 2.91
C SER A 168 8.85 11.50 1.43
N GLY A 169 7.69 11.99 0.99
CA GLY A 169 7.30 12.06 -0.42
C GLY A 169 6.20 11.11 -0.83
N VAL A 170 5.23 10.88 0.05
CA VAL A 170 3.98 10.17 -0.24
C VAL A 170 3.08 11.02 -1.12
N ASP A 171 2.50 10.43 -2.15
CA ASP A 171 1.61 11.12 -3.10
C ASP A 171 0.14 11.05 -2.67
N PHE A 172 -0.27 9.99 -1.95
CA PHE A 172 -1.63 9.84 -1.41
C PHE A 172 -1.65 8.97 -0.14
N LEU A 173 -2.71 9.13 0.65
CA LEU A 173 -2.94 8.34 1.85
C LEU A 173 -4.16 7.43 1.68
N THR A 174 -4.05 6.19 2.18
CA THR A 174 -5.17 5.26 2.30
C THR A 174 -5.47 5.06 3.78
N THR A 175 -6.70 5.34 4.20
CA THR A 175 -7.10 5.11 5.59
C THR A 175 -7.26 3.61 5.87
N GLN A 176 -7.06 3.23 7.12
CA GLN A 176 -7.60 1.97 7.61
C GLN A 176 -9.12 1.98 7.41
N MET A 177 -9.74 0.79 7.36
CA MET A 177 -11.17 0.66 7.13
C MET A 177 -11.96 1.59 8.06
N LEU A 178 -12.78 2.46 7.46
CA LEU A 178 -13.67 3.36 8.18
C LEU A 178 -15.10 2.84 8.09
N SER A 179 -15.83 2.89 9.19
CA SER A 179 -17.29 2.72 9.22
C SER A 179 -17.98 4.07 9.40
N LEU A 180 -19.30 4.10 9.24
CA LEU A 180 -20.08 5.33 9.43
C LEU A 180 -19.89 5.97 10.81
N ILE A 181 -19.61 5.18 11.84
CA ILE A 181 -19.34 5.68 13.19
C ILE A 181 -17.97 6.35 13.34
N HIS A 182 -17.08 6.15 12.37
CA HIS A 182 -15.72 6.69 12.35
C HIS A 182 -15.58 7.90 11.41
N ILE A 183 -16.63 8.28 10.69
CA ILE A 183 -16.62 9.48 9.87
C ILE A 183 -16.56 10.67 10.81
N SER A 184 -15.36 11.24 10.92
CA SER A 184 -15.17 12.54 11.58
C SER A 184 -15.74 13.61 10.69
N GLU A 185 -16.99 13.94 10.84
CA GLU A 185 -17.46 15.25 10.38
C GLU A 185 -16.71 16.31 11.18
N PRO A 186 -16.24 17.41 10.55
CA PRO A 186 -15.75 18.53 11.32
C PRO A 186 -16.90 19.00 12.19
N THR A 187 -16.87 18.63 13.46
CA THR A 187 -17.83 19.09 14.45
C THR A 187 -17.68 20.60 14.49
N ARG A 188 -18.55 21.34 13.83
CA ARG A 188 -18.76 22.72 14.17
C ARG A 188 -19.32 22.71 15.57
N GLN A 189 -18.44 22.94 16.54
CA GLN A 189 -18.86 23.27 17.88
C GLN A 189 -19.55 24.62 17.75
N GLU A 190 -20.88 24.60 17.66
CA GLU A 190 -21.67 25.82 17.83
C GLU A 190 -21.34 26.34 19.23
N ALA A 191 -20.77 27.51 19.26
CA ALA A 191 -20.57 28.23 20.53
C ALA A 191 -21.94 28.36 21.18
N ILE A 192 -22.15 27.67 22.28
CA ILE A 192 -23.29 27.88 23.13
C ILE A 192 -23.11 29.28 23.73
N SER A 193 -23.91 30.22 23.23
CA SER A 193 -24.04 31.56 23.75
C SER A 193 -24.81 31.54 25.06
#